data_83d1428d6c92e39c32502b77163b840d
#
_entry.id   83d1428d6c92e39c32502b77163b840d
#
_cell.length_a   1.000
_cell.length_b   1.000
_cell.length_c   1.000
_cell.angle_alpha   90.00
_cell.angle_beta   90.00
_cell.angle_gamma   90.00
#
_symmetry.space_group_name_H-M   'P 1'
#
loop_
_entity.id
_entity.type
_entity.pdbx_description
1 polymer ?
#
loop_
_entity_poly.entity_id
_entity_poly.type
_entity_poly.pdbx_seq_one_letter_code
_entity_poly.pdbx_strand_id
1 'polypeptide(L)'
;MMKKAMIIVTLVAGLFVAGCSSSESKEFEVSFDGSVDHVHGMGYAGSDKGLYFATHTGLKIYRDGEWLETTKNLNDYMGFNAVDEGFYTSGHPGEDSDLPNPIGIQRSFDGGKTLESVKFEGETDFHGMAVGYKSHDIFLMNPGQNSELEQGFYKSTDDGKSWKSVGAQGLEGELFALSIHPSDSKLVAAATTAGVYLSKDGGESFQLLTDAAQGTAVFFNEESLYYASYNSGPSLVKYTIKNGEQEELLLPDLTEDGPVYIAQNPQDNQQFAIYTTKGQAFLSNDNMKSWEQILVDGKVK
;
A
#
# COMPACT_ATOMS: atom_id res chain seq x y z
N MET A 1 -52.57 79.69 17.67
CA MET A 1 -51.56 79.03 18.52
C MET A 1 -51.66 77.52 18.26
N MET A 2 -50.82 76.99 17.39
CA MET A 2 -50.81 75.58 17.03
C MET A 2 -49.68 74.83 17.84
N LYS A 3 -50.06 73.84 18.66
CA LYS A 3 -49.11 72.99 19.38
C LYS A 3 -48.68 71.89 18.42
N LYS A 4 -47.36 71.86 18.16
CA LYS A 4 -46.73 70.75 17.41
C LYS A 4 -46.50 69.59 18.39
N ALA A 5 -47.06 68.43 18.09
CA ALA A 5 -46.78 67.20 18.78
C ALA A 5 -45.56 66.52 18.14
N MET A 6 -44.57 66.20 18.95
CA MET A 6 -43.36 65.50 18.54
C MET A 6 -43.53 64.03 18.82
N ILE A 7 -43.52 63.24 17.74
CA ILE A 7 -43.60 61.77 17.81
C ILE A 7 -42.15 61.27 17.90
N ILE A 8 -41.83 60.61 19.00
CA ILE A 8 -40.56 59.90 19.18
C ILE A 8 -40.76 58.46 18.67
N VAL A 9 -40.08 58.16 17.58
CA VAL A 9 -40.01 56.78 17.07
C VAL A 9 -38.79 56.08 17.69
N THR A 10 -39.03 55.12 18.59
CA THR A 10 -37.97 54.29 19.19
C THR A 10 -37.66 53.15 18.25
N LEU A 11 -36.48 53.19 17.64
CA LEU A 11 -35.96 52.15 16.79
C LEU A 11 -35.34 51.02 17.69
N VAL A 12 -35.98 49.87 17.78
CA VAL A 12 -35.45 48.69 18.44
C VAL A 12 -34.55 47.96 17.43
N ALA A 13 -33.24 48.09 17.61
CA ALA A 13 -32.27 47.31 16.84
C ALA A 13 -32.20 45.90 17.42
N GLY A 14 -32.80 44.91 16.76
CA GLY A 14 -32.63 43.49 17.06
C GLY A 14 -31.25 43.03 16.60
N LEU A 15 -30.36 42.71 17.54
CA LEU A 15 -29.12 41.99 17.27
C LEU A 15 -29.49 40.53 16.92
N PHE A 16 -29.42 40.20 15.65
CA PHE A 16 -29.32 38.79 15.22
C PHE A 16 -27.90 38.31 15.46
N VAL A 17 -27.66 37.55 16.52
CA VAL A 17 -26.44 36.75 16.68
C VAL A 17 -26.61 35.54 15.76
N ALA A 18 -26.06 35.64 14.54
CA ALA A 18 -25.85 34.47 13.70
C ALA A 18 -24.74 33.64 14.33
N GLY A 19 -25.12 32.61 15.09
CA GLY A 19 -24.22 31.56 15.53
C GLY A 19 -23.72 30.81 14.29
N CYS A 20 -22.53 31.14 13.81
CA CYS A 20 -21.78 30.25 12.94
C CYS A 20 -21.40 29.03 13.79
N SER A 21 -22.16 27.96 13.70
CA SER A 21 -21.68 26.64 14.06
C SER A 21 -20.65 26.27 12.98
N SER A 22 -19.38 26.58 13.22
CA SER A 22 -18.28 25.94 12.51
C SER A 22 -18.32 24.48 12.92
N SER A 23 -18.85 23.62 12.06
CA SER A 23 -18.45 22.21 12.07
C SER A 23 -16.94 22.22 11.83
N GLU A 24 -16.13 22.04 12.87
CA GLU A 24 -14.72 21.72 12.72
C GLU A 24 -14.67 20.46 11.83
N SER A 25 -14.29 20.63 10.58
CA SER A 25 -13.92 19.49 9.76
C SER A 25 -12.69 18.87 10.45
N LYS A 26 -12.86 17.69 11.06
CA LYS A 26 -11.73 16.94 11.61
C LYS A 26 -10.67 16.88 10.51
N GLU A 27 -9.42 17.18 10.85
CA GLU A 27 -8.30 16.98 9.95
C GLU A 27 -8.30 15.52 9.47
N PHE A 28 -7.97 15.31 8.21
CA PHE A 28 -7.96 13.97 7.63
C PHE A 28 -6.82 13.12 8.18
N GLU A 29 -5.68 13.72 8.43
CA GLU A 29 -4.51 13.10 9.06
C GLU A 29 -4.30 13.73 10.43
N VAL A 30 -4.07 12.91 11.44
CA VAL A 30 -3.77 13.34 12.81
C VAL A 30 -2.53 12.62 13.31
N SER A 31 -1.85 13.20 14.31
CA SER A 31 -0.71 12.57 14.98
C SER A 31 -1.10 11.21 15.56
N PHE A 32 -0.22 10.23 15.43
CA PHE A 32 -0.42 8.86 15.88
C PHE A 32 0.70 8.41 16.82
N ASP A 33 0.35 7.91 17.99
CA ASP A 33 1.27 7.40 19.04
C ASP A 33 0.90 5.98 19.50
N GLY A 34 0.10 5.26 18.70
CA GLY A 34 -0.44 3.96 19.01
C GLY A 34 0.40 2.76 18.55
N SER A 35 -0.30 1.66 18.31
CA SER A 35 0.27 0.44 17.72
C SER A 35 -0.20 0.29 16.28
N VAL A 36 0.74 -0.05 15.40
CA VAL A 36 0.49 -0.46 14.02
C VAL A 36 0.31 -1.97 14.02
N ASP A 37 -0.93 -2.41 14.02
CA ASP A 37 -1.27 -3.83 14.06
C ASP A 37 -1.55 -4.34 12.65
N HIS A 38 -0.99 -5.50 12.31
CA HIS A 38 -1.22 -6.20 11.03
C HIS A 38 -1.15 -5.31 9.79
N VAL A 39 0.06 -5.17 9.26
CA VAL A 39 0.30 -4.44 8.00
C VAL A 39 0.08 -5.40 6.83
N HIS A 40 -0.73 -4.97 5.87
CA HIS A 40 -1.07 -5.72 4.65
C HIS A 40 -0.50 -5.11 3.37
N GLY A 41 0.36 -4.10 3.53
CA GLY A 41 1.08 -3.46 2.45
C GLY A 41 1.79 -2.20 2.93
N MET A 42 2.89 -1.86 2.27
CA MET A 42 3.71 -0.71 2.60
C MET A 42 4.28 -0.08 1.34
N GLY A 43 4.29 1.24 1.27
CA GLY A 43 4.91 1.94 0.13
C GLY A 43 4.81 3.45 0.20
N TYR A 44 5.55 4.13 -0.67
CA TYR A 44 5.49 5.58 -0.85
C TYR A 44 4.46 5.90 -1.92
N ALA A 45 3.30 6.43 -1.54
CA ALA A 45 2.15 6.65 -2.39
C ALA A 45 2.09 8.10 -2.89
N GLY A 46 1.94 8.27 -4.22
CA GLY A 46 1.79 9.58 -4.84
C GLY A 46 3.04 10.46 -4.73
N SER A 47 2.83 11.77 -4.82
CA SER A 47 3.88 12.79 -4.64
C SER A 47 4.17 13.10 -3.17
N ASP A 48 3.43 12.51 -2.25
CA ASP A 48 3.65 12.61 -0.82
C ASP A 48 4.95 11.89 -0.43
N LYS A 49 5.71 12.46 0.48
CA LYS A 49 6.94 11.87 1.01
C LYS A 49 6.68 10.82 2.09
N GLY A 50 5.42 10.57 2.44
CA GLY A 50 5.02 9.64 3.47
C GLY A 50 5.25 8.19 3.06
N LEU A 51 5.72 7.38 4.00
CA LEU A 51 5.70 5.92 3.91
C LEU A 51 4.37 5.45 4.51
N TYR A 52 3.52 4.88 3.68
CA TYR A 52 2.20 4.40 4.04
C TYR A 52 2.24 2.95 4.48
N PHE A 53 1.51 2.63 5.53
CA PHE A 53 1.26 1.30 6.05
C PHE A 53 -0.25 1.04 6.01
N ALA A 54 -0.67 0.10 5.21
CA ALA A 54 -2.06 -0.34 5.11
C ALA A 54 -2.37 -1.32 6.25
N THR A 55 -3.39 -1.02 7.05
CA THR A 55 -3.74 -1.79 8.25
C THR A 55 -5.23 -2.17 8.27
N HIS A 56 -5.66 -2.94 9.26
CA HIS A 56 -7.08 -3.24 9.48
C HIS A 56 -7.95 -2.00 9.80
N THR A 57 -7.32 -0.88 10.16
CA THR A 57 -8.01 0.34 10.61
C THR A 57 -7.52 1.58 9.86
N GLY A 58 -7.48 1.49 8.53
CA GLY A 58 -7.06 2.58 7.67
C GLY A 58 -5.56 2.62 7.44
N LEU A 59 -5.04 3.82 7.16
CA LEU A 59 -3.64 4.03 6.84
C LEU A 59 -2.90 4.65 8.03
N LYS A 60 -1.71 4.14 8.31
CA LYS A 60 -0.71 4.77 9.17
C LYS A 60 0.41 5.29 8.27
N ILE A 61 0.94 6.46 8.57
CA ILE A 61 1.86 7.16 7.69
C ILE A 61 3.06 7.63 8.50
N TYR A 62 4.27 7.28 8.05
CA TYR A 62 5.50 7.85 8.60
C TYR A 62 6.04 8.92 7.65
N ARG A 63 6.06 10.18 8.10
CA ARG A 63 6.45 11.34 7.29
C ARG A 63 7.25 12.32 8.12
N ASP A 64 8.42 12.74 7.62
CA ASP A 64 9.30 13.73 8.24
C ASP A 64 9.66 13.42 9.72
N GLY A 65 9.75 12.14 10.09
CA GLY A 65 10.07 11.70 11.45
C GLY A 65 8.86 11.57 12.38
N GLU A 66 7.64 11.79 11.88
CA GLU A 66 6.41 11.73 12.66
C GLU A 66 5.48 10.64 12.16
N TRP A 67 4.73 10.03 13.08
CA TRP A 67 3.68 9.09 12.75
C TRP A 67 2.33 9.80 12.70
N LEU A 68 1.57 9.51 11.65
CA LEU A 68 0.24 10.02 11.40
C LEU A 68 -0.74 8.85 11.15
N GLU A 69 -2.02 9.10 11.32
CA GLU A 69 -3.09 8.19 10.91
C GLU A 69 -4.21 8.93 10.19
N THR A 70 -4.91 8.22 9.32
CA THR A 70 -6.12 8.73 8.67
C THR A 70 -7.31 8.66 9.63
N THR A 71 -8.23 9.64 9.54
CA THR A 71 -9.43 9.74 10.38
C THR A 71 -10.71 9.35 9.65
N LYS A 72 -10.62 8.98 8.37
CA LYS A 72 -11.73 8.55 7.52
C LYS A 72 -11.29 7.39 6.64
N ASN A 73 -12.26 6.69 6.06
CA ASN A 73 -12.02 5.51 5.24
C ASN A 73 -11.16 4.48 5.98
N LEU A 74 -11.54 4.24 7.25
CA LEU A 74 -10.86 3.31 8.15
C LEU A 74 -11.19 1.87 7.78
N ASN A 75 -11.00 1.54 6.50
CA ASN A 75 -11.21 0.20 5.98
C ASN A 75 -10.06 -0.72 6.38
N ASP A 76 -10.33 -2.00 6.35
CA ASP A 76 -9.31 -3.05 6.40
C ASP A 76 -8.69 -3.19 5.00
N TYR A 77 -7.53 -2.56 4.81
CA TYR A 77 -6.87 -2.49 3.52
C TYR A 77 -5.97 -3.68 3.29
N MET A 78 -6.38 -4.56 2.39
CA MET A 78 -5.60 -5.68 1.85
C MET A 78 -5.04 -5.32 0.47
N GLY A 79 -4.08 -6.10 -0.02
CA GLY A 79 -3.57 -5.94 -1.39
C GLY A 79 -3.12 -4.51 -1.74
N PHE A 80 -2.56 -3.77 -0.77
CA PHE A 80 -2.15 -2.38 -0.94
C PHE A 80 -0.93 -2.26 -1.85
N ASN A 81 -1.03 -1.37 -2.84
CA ASN A 81 0.04 -1.05 -3.78
C ASN A 81 0.16 0.46 -3.96
N ALA A 82 1.28 1.03 -3.54
CA ALA A 82 1.62 2.42 -3.82
C ALA A 82 1.94 2.61 -5.30
N VAL A 83 1.46 3.71 -5.88
CA VAL A 83 1.74 4.14 -7.27
C VAL A 83 2.12 5.63 -7.29
N ASP A 84 2.62 6.13 -8.42
CA ASP A 84 3.12 7.50 -8.56
C ASP A 84 2.06 8.59 -8.33
N GLU A 85 0.79 8.30 -8.54
CA GLU A 85 -0.32 9.22 -8.28
C GLU A 85 -1.08 8.93 -6.98
N GLY A 86 -0.79 7.82 -6.28
CA GLY A 86 -1.49 7.43 -5.08
C GLY A 86 -1.34 5.96 -4.74
N PHE A 87 -2.46 5.22 -4.59
CA PHE A 87 -2.41 3.79 -4.31
C PHE A 87 -3.64 3.04 -4.85
N TYR A 88 -3.48 1.73 -5.04
CA TYR A 88 -4.55 0.76 -5.21
C TYR A 88 -4.62 -0.15 -4.00
N THR A 89 -5.82 -0.65 -3.70
CA THR A 89 -6.05 -1.54 -2.57
C THR A 89 -7.26 -2.43 -2.80
N SER A 90 -7.41 -3.44 -1.96
CA SER A 90 -8.60 -4.28 -1.81
C SER A 90 -8.94 -4.42 -0.33
N GLY A 91 -9.80 -5.36 0.05
CA GLY A 91 -10.07 -5.67 1.44
C GLY A 91 -11.53 -5.57 1.86
N HIS A 92 -11.75 -5.08 3.09
CA HIS A 92 -13.08 -5.03 3.70
C HIS A 92 -13.44 -3.62 4.17
N PRO A 93 -14.75 -3.25 4.13
CA PRO A 93 -15.19 -1.95 4.61
C PRO A 93 -15.02 -1.84 6.13
N GLY A 94 -14.62 -0.67 6.61
CA GLY A 94 -14.67 -0.33 8.04
C GLY A 94 -16.10 -0.15 8.56
N GLU A 95 -16.25 -0.05 9.88
CA GLU A 95 -17.58 0.04 10.52
C GLU A 95 -18.44 1.20 10.01
N ASP A 96 -17.82 2.33 9.68
CA ASP A 96 -18.50 3.55 9.20
C ASP A 96 -18.42 3.71 7.67
N SER A 97 -18.10 2.65 6.94
CA SER A 97 -17.96 2.66 5.47
C SER A 97 -19.26 2.24 4.79
N ASP A 98 -19.67 2.98 3.78
CA ASP A 98 -20.81 2.62 2.91
C ASP A 98 -20.40 1.66 1.76
N LEU A 99 -19.13 1.27 1.68
CA LEU A 99 -18.65 0.35 0.64
C LEU A 99 -19.21 -1.06 0.85
N PRO A 100 -19.48 -1.82 -0.22
CA PRO A 100 -19.88 -3.22 -0.09
C PRO A 100 -18.73 -4.09 0.46
N ASN A 101 -19.06 -5.25 0.98
CA ASN A 101 -18.09 -6.21 1.52
C ASN A 101 -18.02 -7.47 0.63
N PRO A 102 -16.83 -7.80 0.08
CA PRO A 102 -15.57 -7.07 0.11
C PRO A 102 -15.58 -5.80 -0.76
N ILE A 103 -14.60 -4.91 -0.57
CA ILE A 103 -14.56 -3.64 -1.29
C ILE A 103 -14.10 -3.75 -2.77
N GLY A 104 -13.71 -4.95 -3.22
CA GLY A 104 -13.15 -5.16 -4.55
C GLY A 104 -11.79 -4.46 -4.73
N ILE A 105 -11.50 -3.98 -5.93
CA ILE A 105 -10.33 -3.15 -6.19
C ILE A 105 -10.74 -1.68 -6.10
N GLN A 106 -10.10 -0.96 -5.20
CA GLN A 106 -10.26 0.48 -5.00
C GLN A 106 -8.95 1.19 -5.32
N ARG A 107 -9.02 2.48 -5.65
CA ARG A 107 -7.86 3.36 -5.77
C ARG A 107 -8.12 4.70 -5.10
N SER A 108 -7.04 5.37 -4.73
CA SER A 108 -7.07 6.75 -4.22
C SER A 108 -5.88 7.53 -4.76
N PHE A 109 -6.14 8.76 -5.23
CA PHE A 109 -5.13 9.70 -5.70
C PHE A 109 -5.02 10.95 -4.82
N ASP A 110 -5.59 10.92 -3.62
CA ASP A 110 -5.59 12.02 -2.66
C ASP A 110 -5.22 11.59 -1.23
N GLY A 111 -4.42 10.51 -1.12
CA GLY A 111 -3.90 10.00 0.15
C GLY A 111 -4.93 9.22 0.96
N GLY A 112 -5.99 8.72 0.33
CA GLY A 112 -7.06 7.94 0.98
C GLY A 112 -8.28 8.76 1.40
N LYS A 113 -8.35 10.05 1.05
CA LYS A 113 -9.52 10.90 1.35
C LYS A 113 -10.75 10.45 0.57
N THR A 114 -10.54 10.07 -0.68
CA THR A 114 -11.56 9.47 -1.54
C THR A 114 -11.08 8.13 -2.08
N LEU A 115 -11.99 7.17 -2.18
CA LEU A 115 -11.78 5.89 -2.83
C LEU A 115 -12.64 5.84 -4.09
N GLU A 116 -12.03 5.43 -5.19
CA GLU A 116 -12.71 5.20 -6.45
C GLU A 116 -12.74 3.70 -6.74
N SER A 117 -13.92 3.16 -7.00
CA SER A 117 -14.07 1.77 -7.40
C SER A 117 -13.48 1.53 -8.78
N VAL A 118 -12.58 0.55 -8.85
CA VAL A 118 -12.00 0.08 -10.10
C VAL A 118 -12.81 -1.11 -10.62
N LYS A 119 -12.96 -2.17 -9.79
CA LYS A 119 -13.65 -3.40 -10.20
C LYS A 119 -13.99 -4.32 -9.01
N PHE A 120 -14.94 -5.22 -9.21
CA PHE A 120 -15.28 -6.35 -8.34
C PHE A 120 -15.75 -5.99 -6.93
N GLU A 121 -16.33 -4.80 -6.74
CA GLU A 121 -17.00 -4.42 -5.50
C GLU A 121 -18.09 -5.42 -5.10
N GLY A 122 -18.09 -5.84 -3.83
CA GLY A 122 -19.01 -6.83 -3.29
C GLY A 122 -18.74 -8.27 -3.74
N GLU A 123 -17.66 -8.50 -4.50
CA GLU A 123 -17.42 -9.81 -5.11
C GLU A 123 -16.13 -10.47 -4.61
N THR A 124 -15.01 -9.76 -4.57
CA THR A 124 -13.70 -10.36 -4.28
C THR A 124 -12.82 -9.44 -3.45
N ASP A 125 -12.13 -10.05 -2.48
CA ASP A 125 -10.99 -9.47 -1.77
C ASP A 125 -9.69 -10.02 -2.38
N PHE A 126 -8.82 -9.11 -2.87
CA PHE A 126 -7.58 -9.48 -3.55
C PHE A 126 -6.36 -9.26 -2.66
N HIS A 127 -5.99 -10.26 -1.86
CA HIS A 127 -4.72 -10.26 -1.11
C HIS A 127 -3.50 -10.35 -2.03
N GLY A 128 -3.58 -11.19 -3.07
CA GLY A 128 -2.53 -11.36 -4.06
C GLY A 128 -2.71 -10.41 -5.23
N MET A 129 -2.36 -9.12 -5.04
CA MET A 129 -2.43 -8.09 -6.08
C MET A 129 -1.12 -7.30 -6.13
N ALA A 130 -0.65 -6.99 -7.34
CA ALA A 130 0.46 -6.09 -7.61
C ALA A 130 0.07 -5.07 -8.67
N VAL A 131 0.47 -3.82 -8.48
CA VAL A 131 0.22 -2.72 -9.42
C VAL A 131 1.54 -2.04 -9.78
N GLY A 132 1.78 -1.85 -11.08
CA GLY A 132 2.97 -1.18 -11.57
C GLY A 132 3.01 0.28 -11.17
N TYR A 133 4.09 0.71 -10.51
CA TYR A 133 4.19 2.04 -9.90
C TYR A 133 3.88 3.18 -10.86
N LYS A 134 4.33 3.09 -12.14
CA LYS A 134 4.10 4.11 -13.18
C LYS A 134 3.10 3.68 -14.25
N SER A 135 3.01 2.38 -14.53
CA SER A 135 2.14 1.89 -15.60
C SER A 135 0.70 1.73 -15.16
N HIS A 136 0.46 1.54 -13.88
CA HIS A 136 -0.82 1.15 -13.28
C HIS A 136 -1.37 -0.18 -13.84
N ASP A 137 -0.52 -0.96 -14.50
CA ASP A 137 -0.86 -2.32 -14.90
C ASP A 137 -1.04 -3.19 -13.64
N ILE A 138 -2.08 -4.01 -13.64
CA ILE A 138 -2.45 -4.83 -12.49
C ILE A 138 -2.15 -6.29 -12.80
N PHE A 139 -1.51 -6.98 -11.85
CA PHE A 139 -1.35 -8.43 -11.84
C PHE A 139 -1.95 -8.98 -10.54
N LEU A 140 -2.83 -9.96 -10.64
CA LEU A 140 -3.50 -10.51 -9.45
C LEU A 140 -3.72 -12.02 -9.51
N MET A 141 -3.86 -12.61 -8.34
CA MET A 141 -4.40 -13.95 -8.13
C MET A 141 -5.85 -13.83 -7.67
N ASN A 142 -6.79 -14.27 -8.52
CA ASN A 142 -8.19 -14.36 -8.14
C ASN A 142 -8.42 -15.63 -7.31
N PRO A 143 -8.82 -15.52 -6.02
CA PRO A 143 -8.92 -16.68 -5.13
C PRO A 143 -10.10 -17.60 -5.43
N GLY A 144 -11.11 -17.12 -6.14
CA GLY A 144 -12.32 -17.86 -6.48
C GLY A 144 -13.08 -17.21 -7.62
N GLN A 145 -14.06 -17.91 -8.17
CA GLN A 145 -14.90 -17.36 -9.24
C GLN A 145 -15.67 -16.12 -8.77
N ASN A 146 -15.64 -15.08 -9.59
CA ASN A 146 -16.49 -13.89 -9.46
C ASN A 146 -17.28 -13.66 -10.78
N SER A 147 -17.84 -12.46 -10.98
CA SER A 147 -18.68 -12.16 -12.15
C SER A 147 -17.97 -12.29 -13.51
N GLU A 148 -16.64 -12.11 -13.56
CA GLU A 148 -15.87 -12.11 -14.82
C GLU A 148 -14.69 -13.09 -14.83
N LEU A 149 -14.14 -13.45 -13.65
CA LEU A 149 -12.92 -14.22 -13.52
C LEU A 149 -13.17 -15.56 -12.83
N GLU A 150 -12.60 -16.61 -13.39
CA GLU A 150 -12.43 -17.88 -12.69
C GLU A 150 -11.28 -17.80 -11.68
N GLN A 151 -11.07 -18.84 -10.87
CA GLN A 151 -9.90 -18.93 -10.01
C GLN A 151 -8.61 -18.98 -10.85
N GLY A 152 -7.60 -18.15 -10.54
CA GLY A 152 -6.32 -18.14 -11.26
C GLY A 152 -5.64 -16.78 -11.31
N PHE A 153 -4.61 -16.69 -12.13
CA PHE A 153 -3.83 -15.46 -12.30
C PHE A 153 -4.30 -14.65 -13.50
N TYR A 154 -4.36 -13.36 -13.32
CA TYR A 154 -4.84 -12.41 -14.33
C TYR A 154 -4.00 -11.16 -14.36
N LYS A 155 -3.98 -10.53 -15.53
CA LYS A 155 -3.42 -9.19 -15.70
C LYS A 155 -4.37 -8.25 -16.42
N SER A 156 -4.29 -6.97 -16.08
CA SER A 156 -4.91 -5.85 -16.78
C SER A 156 -3.83 -4.83 -17.14
N THR A 157 -3.89 -4.29 -18.37
CA THR A 157 -3.00 -3.22 -18.84
C THR A 157 -3.81 -1.99 -19.27
N ASP A 158 -5.01 -1.86 -18.76
CA ASP A 158 -5.95 -0.78 -19.06
C ASP A 158 -6.70 -0.31 -17.80
N ASP A 159 -5.98 -0.32 -16.66
CA ASP A 159 -6.49 0.18 -15.37
C ASP A 159 -7.71 -0.61 -14.87
N GLY A 160 -7.66 -1.94 -14.96
CA GLY A 160 -8.71 -2.85 -14.47
C GLY A 160 -9.95 -2.96 -15.35
N LYS A 161 -9.97 -2.35 -16.56
CA LYS A 161 -11.14 -2.38 -17.45
C LYS A 161 -11.32 -3.72 -18.14
N SER A 162 -10.22 -4.36 -18.53
CA SER A 162 -10.23 -5.71 -19.10
C SER A 162 -9.15 -6.59 -18.50
N TRP A 163 -9.40 -7.90 -18.51
CA TRP A 163 -8.56 -8.90 -17.85
C TRP A 163 -8.15 -10.00 -18.79
N LYS A 164 -6.90 -10.40 -18.74
CA LYS A 164 -6.35 -11.54 -19.46
C LYS A 164 -5.85 -12.56 -18.45
N SER A 165 -6.33 -13.80 -18.55
CA SER A 165 -5.77 -14.94 -17.81
C SER A 165 -4.33 -15.20 -18.23
N VAL A 166 -3.47 -15.55 -17.28
CA VAL A 166 -2.06 -15.93 -17.51
C VAL A 166 -1.76 -17.28 -16.86
N GLY A 167 -0.81 -17.99 -17.46
CA GLY A 167 -0.60 -19.42 -17.16
C GLY A 167 0.10 -19.69 -15.84
N ALA A 168 0.89 -18.77 -15.31
CA ALA A 168 1.73 -18.89 -14.10
C ALA A 168 2.52 -20.22 -14.05
N GLN A 169 2.98 -20.72 -15.19
CA GLN A 169 3.68 -22.00 -15.29
C GLN A 169 4.99 -21.96 -14.48
N GLY A 170 5.24 -23.00 -13.69
CA GLY A 170 6.45 -23.09 -12.87
C GLY A 170 6.38 -22.32 -11.56
N LEU A 171 5.30 -21.59 -11.26
CA LEU A 171 5.08 -21.00 -9.94
C LEU A 171 4.57 -22.09 -8.99
N GLU A 172 5.27 -22.30 -7.90
CA GLU A 172 4.96 -23.33 -6.90
C GLU A 172 4.83 -22.73 -5.50
N GLY A 173 4.08 -23.45 -4.63
CA GLY A 173 3.88 -23.06 -3.25
C GLY A 173 2.73 -22.09 -3.03
N GLU A 174 2.47 -21.77 -1.77
CA GLU A 174 1.48 -20.77 -1.36
C GLU A 174 2.04 -19.36 -1.56
N LEU A 175 1.23 -18.50 -2.14
CA LEU A 175 1.63 -17.12 -2.45
C LEU A 175 1.60 -16.23 -1.21
N PHE A 176 2.69 -15.50 -0.96
CA PHE A 176 2.78 -14.49 0.09
C PHE A 176 2.80 -13.06 -0.45
N ALA A 177 3.53 -12.82 -1.54
CA ALA A 177 3.65 -11.48 -2.11
C ALA A 177 3.79 -11.53 -3.63
N LEU A 178 3.28 -10.50 -4.27
CA LEU A 178 3.47 -10.21 -5.69
C LEU A 178 4.08 -8.82 -5.85
N SER A 179 4.88 -8.65 -6.90
CA SER A 179 5.34 -7.35 -7.35
C SER A 179 5.42 -7.33 -8.87
N ILE A 180 5.06 -6.22 -9.47
CA ILE A 180 5.20 -5.97 -10.91
C ILE A 180 6.15 -4.79 -11.11
N HIS A 181 6.96 -4.85 -12.16
CA HIS A 181 7.91 -3.77 -12.46
C HIS A 181 7.18 -2.45 -12.72
N PRO A 182 7.71 -1.30 -12.27
CA PRO A 182 7.04 0.00 -12.37
C PRO A 182 6.52 0.36 -13.76
N SER A 183 7.26 0.02 -14.82
CA SER A 183 6.99 0.46 -16.20
C SER A 183 6.91 -0.68 -17.23
N ASP A 184 7.25 -1.92 -16.87
CA ASP A 184 7.26 -3.08 -17.78
C ASP A 184 6.50 -4.26 -17.16
N SER A 185 5.23 -4.39 -17.49
CA SER A 185 4.34 -5.46 -17.00
C SER A 185 4.69 -6.88 -17.49
N LYS A 186 5.78 -7.05 -18.24
CA LYS A 186 6.36 -8.37 -18.53
C LYS A 186 7.14 -8.92 -17.34
N LEU A 187 7.65 -8.04 -16.48
CA LEU A 187 8.42 -8.42 -15.30
C LEU A 187 7.50 -8.50 -14.09
N VAL A 188 7.28 -9.71 -13.60
CA VAL A 188 6.48 -10.00 -12.41
C VAL A 188 7.28 -10.89 -11.48
N ALA A 189 7.30 -10.59 -10.19
CA ALA A 189 7.93 -11.40 -9.16
C ALA A 189 6.89 -11.91 -8.17
N ALA A 190 7.12 -13.11 -7.65
CA ALA A 190 6.30 -13.74 -6.62
C ALA A 190 7.17 -14.31 -5.51
N ALA A 191 6.78 -14.09 -4.26
CA ALA A 191 7.32 -14.76 -3.08
C ALA A 191 6.30 -15.81 -2.61
N THR A 192 6.77 -17.04 -2.43
CA THR A 192 5.94 -18.19 -2.05
C THR A 192 6.61 -19.04 -0.97
N THR A 193 5.88 -20.01 -0.42
CA THR A 193 6.46 -21.01 0.48
C THR A 193 7.58 -21.83 -0.17
N ALA A 194 7.63 -21.92 -1.51
CA ALA A 194 8.64 -22.68 -2.26
C ALA A 194 9.82 -21.83 -2.72
N GLY A 195 9.73 -20.50 -2.64
CA GLY A 195 10.84 -19.62 -3.02
C GLY A 195 10.42 -18.28 -3.58
N VAL A 196 11.38 -17.58 -4.17
CA VAL A 196 11.17 -16.36 -4.94
C VAL A 196 11.25 -16.68 -6.42
N TYR A 197 10.27 -16.22 -7.17
CA TYR A 197 10.10 -16.48 -8.60
C TYR A 197 10.09 -15.19 -9.40
N LEU A 198 10.62 -15.26 -10.62
CA LEU A 198 10.61 -14.16 -11.59
C LEU A 198 10.00 -14.62 -12.91
N SER A 199 9.02 -13.88 -13.38
CA SER A 199 8.50 -13.95 -14.75
C SER A 199 9.08 -12.82 -15.59
N LYS A 200 9.38 -13.11 -16.87
CA LYS A 200 9.81 -12.13 -17.89
C LYS A 200 8.86 -12.06 -19.08
N ASP A 201 7.71 -12.70 -18.97
CA ASP A 201 6.69 -12.82 -20.02
C ASP A 201 5.27 -12.41 -19.57
N GLY A 202 5.21 -11.64 -18.46
CA GLY A 202 3.97 -11.09 -17.92
C GLY A 202 3.14 -12.10 -17.16
N GLY A 203 3.79 -13.04 -16.47
CA GLY A 203 3.15 -14.03 -15.63
C GLY A 203 2.78 -15.34 -16.36
N GLU A 204 3.12 -15.49 -17.63
CA GLU A 204 2.83 -16.76 -18.36
C GLU A 204 3.72 -17.89 -17.81
N SER A 205 4.99 -17.60 -17.51
CA SER A 205 5.90 -18.55 -16.86
C SER A 205 6.79 -17.88 -15.81
N PHE A 206 7.19 -18.66 -14.81
CA PHE A 206 8.03 -18.22 -13.70
C PHE A 206 9.26 -19.11 -13.56
N GLN A 207 10.39 -18.49 -13.22
CA GLN A 207 11.64 -19.15 -12.91
C GLN A 207 12.01 -18.92 -11.45
N LEU A 208 12.38 -19.98 -10.75
CA LEU A 208 12.86 -19.89 -9.36
C LEU A 208 14.21 -19.17 -9.31
N LEU A 209 14.33 -18.19 -8.41
CA LEU A 209 15.55 -17.42 -8.15
C LEU A 209 16.31 -17.89 -6.91
N THR A 210 15.64 -18.54 -5.96
CA THR A 210 16.20 -18.94 -4.66
C THR A 210 16.36 -20.44 -4.57
N ASP A 211 17.41 -20.90 -3.88
CA ASP A 211 17.61 -22.30 -3.56
C ASP A 211 17.03 -22.63 -2.17
N ALA A 212 16.07 -23.57 -2.11
CA ALA A 212 15.54 -24.17 -0.87
C ALA A 212 15.24 -23.19 0.28
N ALA A 213 14.72 -22.00 -0.05
CA ALA A 213 14.36 -20.94 0.88
C ALA A 213 12.95 -20.45 0.61
N GLN A 214 12.15 -20.23 1.64
CA GLN A 214 10.87 -19.57 1.52
C GLN A 214 11.04 -18.11 1.09
N GLY A 215 10.35 -17.66 0.04
CA GLY A 215 10.27 -16.25 -0.31
C GLY A 215 9.38 -15.50 0.67
N THR A 216 9.79 -14.31 1.11
CA THR A 216 9.01 -13.54 2.09
C THR A 216 8.59 -12.18 1.58
N ALA A 217 9.38 -11.53 0.73
CA ALA A 217 9.07 -10.23 0.12
C ALA A 217 9.63 -10.11 -1.29
N VAL A 218 8.96 -9.33 -2.13
CA VAL A 218 9.42 -8.91 -3.47
C VAL A 218 9.05 -7.45 -3.71
N PHE A 219 10.00 -6.70 -4.31
CA PHE A 219 9.80 -5.30 -4.65
C PHE A 219 10.63 -4.93 -5.89
N PHE A 220 10.03 -4.30 -6.89
CA PHE A 220 10.73 -3.76 -8.05
C PHE A 220 10.93 -2.26 -7.95
N ASN A 221 12.14 -1.80 -8.30
CA ASN A 221 12.34 -0.49 -8.86
C ASN A 221 12.64 -0.61 -10.38
N GLU A 222 12.97 0.50 -11.06
CA GLU A 222 13.22 0.51 -12.51
C GLU A 222 14.41 -0.34 -12.97
N GLU A 223 15.36 -0.64 -12.10
CA GLU A 223 16.61 -1.31 -12.47
C GLU A 223 16.76 -2.71 -11.86
N SER A 224 16.05 -2.97 -10.78
CA SER A 224 16.29 -4.14 -9.94
C SER A 224 15.03 -4.70 -9.31
N LEU A 225 15.06 -6.02 -9.09
CA LEU A 225 14.18 -6.70 -8.16
C LEU A 225 14.91 -6.84 -6.82
N TYR A 226 14.31 -6.37 -5.75
CA TYR A 226 14.71 -6.66 -4.38
C TYR A 226 13.81 -7.77 -3.85
N TYR A 227 14.41 -8.79 -3.25
CA TYR A 227 13.63 -9.85 -2.66
C TYR A 227 14.22 -10.32 -1.34
N ALA A 228 13.34 -10.72 -0.44
CA ALA A 228 13.73 -11.35 0.81
C ALA A 228 13.32 -12.83 0.81
N SER A 229 14.12 -13.65 1.48
CA SER A 229 13.84 -15.06 1.70
C SER A 229 14.28 -15.50 3.10
N TYR A 230 13.78 -16.66 3.53
CA TYR A 230 14.11 -17.22 4.85
C TYR A 230 14.48 -18.69 4.73
N ASN A 231 15.72 -19.01 5.15
CA ASN A 231 16.20 -20.37 5.33
C ASN A 231 17.20 -20.37 6.48
N SER A 232 16.84 -20.87 7.65
CA SER A 232 17.64 -20.77 8.88
C SER A 232 17.96 -19.34 9.36
N GLY A 233 17.60 -18.32 8.59
CA GLY A 233 17.75 -16.89 8.84
C GLY A 233 17.26 -16.08 7.65
N PRO A 234 16.99 -14.78 7.82
CA PRO A 234 16.55 -13.90 6.75
C PRO A 234 17.72 -13.55 5.82
N SER A 235 17.41 -13.38 4.53
CA SER A 235 18.29 -12.77 3.54
C SER A 235 17.56 -11.71 2.75
N LEU A 236 18.29 -10.71 2.25
CA LEU A 236 17.81 -9.66 1.36
C LEU A 236 18.75 -9.58 0.17
N VAL A 237 18.24 -9.70 -1.03
CA VAL A 237 19.01 -9.76 -2.26
C VAL A 237 18.51 -8.73 -3.25
N LYS A 238 19.44 -8.05 -3.92
CA LYS A 238 19.20 -7.23 -5.09
C LYS A 238 19.54 -8.04 -6.35
N TYR A 239 18.57 -8.23 -7.22
CA TYR A 239 18.73 -8.82 -8.54
C TYR A 239 18.70 -7.71 -9.60
N THR A 240 19.80 -7.50 -10.31
CA THR A 240 19.90 -6.51 -11.38
C THR A 240 19.24 -7.04 -12.66
N ILE A 241 18.16 -6.42 -13.11
CA ILE A 241 17.34 -6.89 -14.25
C ILE A 241 18.15 -7.04 -15.52
N LYS A 242 19.06 -6.09 -15.79
CA LYS A 242 19.84 -6.00 -17.04
C LYS A 242 20.75 -7.20 -17.30
N ASN A 243 21.38 -7.74 -16.26
CA ASN A 243 22.42 -8.76 -16.39
C ASN A 243 22.20 -10.00 -15.53
N GLY A 244 21.17 -9.99 -14.66
CA GLY A 244 20.85 -11.10 -13.75
C GLY A 244 21.82 -11.24 -12.57
N GLU A 245 22.66 -10.23 -12.32
CA GLU A 245 23.58 -10.22 -11.18
C GLU A 245 22.84 -10.10 -9.87
N GLN A 246 23.27 -10.90 -8.88
CA GLN A 246 22.69 -10.93 -7.55
C GLN A 246 23.70 -10.43 -6.52
N GLU A 247 23.24 -9.55 -5.64
CA GLU A 247 24.02 -8.96 -4.56
C GLU A 247 23.25 -9.14 -3.24
N GLU A 248 23.88 -9.76 -2.24
CA GLU A 248 23.32 -9.84 -0.90
C GLU A 248 23.46 -8.48 -0.20
N LEU A 249 22.38 -8.00 0.40
CA LEU A 249 22.31 -6.69 1.04
C LEU A 249 22.28 -6.83 2.55
N LEU A 250 22.71 -5.77 3.24
CA LEU A 250 22.74 -5.72 4.69
C LEU A 250 21.32 -5.59 5.24
N LEU A 251 20.94 -6.50 6.15
CA LEU A 251 19.73 -6.37 6.97
C LEU A 251 20.09 -5.79 8.35
N PRO A 252 19.12 -5.16 9.05
CA PRO A 252 19.26 -4.91 10.48
C PRO A 252 19.35 -6.24 11.23
N ASP A 253 19.72 -6.19 12.53
CA ASP A 253 19.74 -7.40 13.37
C ASP A 253 18.30 -7.92 13.59
N LEU A 254 17.98 -9.05 12.97
CA LEU A 254 16.65 -9.68 12.99
C LEU A 254 16.78 -11.09 13.59
N THR A 255 16.25 -11.28 14.78
CA THR A 255 16.24 -12.59 15.45
C THR A 255 14.93 -13.32 15.18
N GLU A 256 14.99 -14.44 14.44
CA GLU A 256 13.83 -15.26 14.03
C GLU A 256 12.74 -14.39 13.38
N ASP A 257 13.14 -13.44 12.56
CA ASP A 257 12.28 -12.46 11.89
C ASP A 257 12.80 -12.22 10.48
N GLY A 258 12.00 -11.65 9.60
CA GLY A 258 12.40 -11.36 8.23
C GLY A 258 11.48 -10.35 7.55
N PRO A 259 11.99 -9.65 6.52
CA PRO A 259 11.18 -8.69 5.77
C PRO A 259 10.00 -9.36 5.07
N VAL A 260 8.83 -8.74 5.17
CA VAL A 260 7.62 -9.10 4.41
C VAL A 260 7.19 -7.99 3.45
N TYR A 261 7.64 -6.76 3.69
CA TYR A 261 7.49 -5.65 2.75
C TYR A 261 8.81 -4.91 2.60
N ILE A 262 9.07 -4.44 1.39
CA ILE A 262 10.22 -3.62 1.00
C ILE A 262 9.67 -2.46 0.19
N ALA A 263 10.14 -1.24 0.46
CA ALA A 263 9.80 -0.06 -0.32
C ALA A 263 11.02 0.83 -0.53
N GLN A 264 11.10 1.51 -1.67
CA GLN A 264 12.07 2.56 -1.96
C GLN A 264 11.33 3.87 -2.18
N ASN A 265 11.85 4.95 -1.62
CA ASN A 265 11.32 6.28 -1.89
C ASN A 265 11.59 6.68 -3.34
N PRO A 266 10.56 6.94 -4.16
CA PRO A 266 10.76 7.30 -5.57
C PRO A 266 11.39 8.68 -5.78
N GLN A 267 11.41 9.53 -4.74
CA GLN A 267 12.02 10.86 -4.75
C GLN A 267 13.45 10.85 -4.18
N ASP A 268 13.83 9.80 -3.46
CA ASP A 268 15.18 9.60 -2.92
C ASP A 268 15.58 8.13 -3.05
N ASN A 269 16.34 7.81 -4.09
CA ASN A 269 16.75 6.45 -4.41
C ASN A 269 17.70 5.81 -3.37
N GLN A 270 18.17 6.56 -2.37
CA GLN A 270 18.94 6.04 -1.25
C GLN A 270 18.06 5.64 -0.06
N GLN A 271 16.82 6.11 -0.03
CA GLN A 271 15.90 5.82 1.06
C GLN A 271 15.10 4.55 0.80
N PHE A 272 15.27 3.57 1.69
CA PHE A 272 14.55 2.30 1.69
C PHE A 272 13.86 2.06 3.03
N ALA A 273 12.78 1.31 3.00
CA ALA A 273 12.11 0.83 4.19
C ALA A 273 11.85 -0.67 4.09
N ILE A 274 11.89 -1.36 5.24
CA ILE A 274 11.42 -2.73 5.38
C ILE A 274 10.45 -2.83 6.55
N TYR A 275 9.47 -3.72 6.41
CA TYR A 275 8.59 -4.15 7.49
C TYR A 275 8.70 -5.67 7.64
N THR A 276 8.67 -6.18 8.88
CA THR A 276 8.98 -7.57 9.19
C THR A 276 7.78 -8.33 9.75
N THR A 277 7.88 -9.67 9.75
CA THR A 277 6.84 -10.57 10.31
C THR A 277 6.50 -10.29 11.77
N LYS A 278 7.46 -9.81 12.57
CA LYS A 278 7.26 -9.48 14.00
C LYS A 278 6.86 -8.01 14.24
N GLY A 279 6.44 -7.28 13.20
CA GLY A 279 5.97 -5.90 13.36
C GLY A 279 7.10 -4.89 13.63
N GLN A 280 8.30 -5.17 13.13
CA GLN A 280 9.40 -4.20 13.15
C GLN A 280 9.36 -3.39 11.85
N ALA A 281 9.64 -2.10 11.90
CA ALA A 281 9.91 -1.32 10.70
C ALA A 281 11.23 -0.59 10.80
N PHE A 282 11.97 -0.60 9.70
CA PHE A 282 13.28 0.04 9.61
C PHE A 282 13.34 0.94 8.38
N LEU A 283 14.02 2.07 8.53
CA LEU A 283 14.30 3.03 7.47
C LEU A 283 15.81 3.10 7.24
N SER A 284 16.23 3.08 6.00
CA SER A 284 17.60 3.37 5.59
C SER A 284 17.61 4.63 4.72
N ASN A 285 18.55 5.54 4.96
CA ASN A 285 18.74 6.76 4.17
C ASN A 285 20.07 6.73 3.40
N ASP A 286 20.74 5.58 3.31
CA ASP A 286 22.08 5.41 2.75
C ASP A 286 22.22 4.17 1.84
N ASN A 287 21.12 3.82 1.15
CA ASN A 287 21.04 2.67 0.26
C ASN A 287 21.32 1.33 0.99
N MET A 288 20.63 1.12 2.11
CA MET A 288 20.66 -0.12 2.93
C MET A 288 22.03 -0.41 3.60
N LYS A 289 22.90 0.60 3.76
CA LYS A 289 24.17 0.44 4.49
C LYS A 289 23.99 0.51 5.99
N SER A 290 22.99 1.25 6.45
CA SER A 290 22.58 1.31 7.84
C SER A 290 21.06 1.44 7.96
N TRP A 291 20.51 1.07 9.12
CA TRP A 291 19.09 1.01 9.38
C TRP A 291 18.74 1.73 10.69
N GLU A 292 17.73 2.59 10.62
CA GLU A 292 17.08 3.19 11.77
C GLU A 292 15.75 2.47 12.02
N GLN A 293 15.53 2.01 13.24
CA GLN A 293 14.27 1.40 13.62
C GLN A 293 13.24 2.46 13.96
N ILE A 294 12.12 2.47 13.24
CA ILE A 294 11.00 3.42 13.41
C ILE A 294 9.77 2.78 14.05
N LEU A 295 9.70 1.43 14.11
CA LEU A 295 8.61 0.68 14.73
C LEU A 295 9.20 -0.54 15.47
N VAL A 296 8.76 -0.77 16.70
CA VAL A 296 9.21 -1.88 17.58
C VAL A 296 8.01 -2.69 18.02
N ASP A 297 7.92 -3.96 17.61
CA ASP A 297 6.81 -4.86 17.96
C ASP A 297 5.44 -4.20 17.73
N GLY A 298 5.28 -3.55 16.55
CA GLY A 298 4.09 -2.80 16.20
C GLY A 298 3.93 -1.44 16.90
N LYS A 299 4.78 -1.04 17.83
CA LYS A 299 4.67 0.25 18.53
C LYS A 299 5.54 1.32 17.86
N VAL A 300 4.96 2.48 17.65
CA VAL A 300 5.68 3.67 17.16
C VAL A 300 6.79 4.06 18.13
N LYS A 301 7.92 4.53 17.58
CA LYS A 301 9.11 4.85 18.36
C LYS A 301 9.26 6.35 18.53
#